data_1fa440c7b38dfd8e4a24fa2f39fa9cf0
#
_entry.id   1fa440c7b38dfd8e4a24fa2f39fa9cf0
#
_cell.length_a   1.000
_cell.length_b   1.000
_cell.length_c   1.000
_cell.angle_alpha   90.00
_cell.angle_beta   90.00
_cell.angle_gamma   90.00
#
_symmetry.space_group_name_H-M   'P 1'
#
loop_
_entity.id
_entity.type
_entity.pdbx_description
1 polymer ?
#
loop_
_entity_poly.entity_id
_entity_poly.type
_entity_poly.pdbx_seq_one_letter_code
_entity_poly.pdbx_strand_id
1 'polypeptide(L)'
;MRYTAVPLIFAFVMLAACAGQDTMAKNARISMQQAVRTAEASVPGAKAKQTHLETEGGRTVYEVELVDNTNNTRTVWVDAQNGRIVKTDK
;
A
#
# COMPACT_ATOMS: atom_id res chain seq x y z
N MET A 1 6.43 -37.85 13.43
CA MET A 1 5.38 -37.10 14.05
C MET A 1 5.87 -35.76 14.61
N ARG A 2 7.00 -35.72 15.18
CA ARG A 2 7.51 -34.49 15.74
C ARG A 2 7.84 -33.47 14.69
N TYR A 3 8.06 -33.89 13.49
CA TYR A 3 8.44 -32.98 12.41
C TYR A 3 7.28 -32.18 11.85
N THR A 4 6.08 -32.50 12.22
CA THR A 4 4.91 -31.77 11.73
C THR A 4 4.78 -30.40 12.35
N ALA A 5 5.47 -30.14 13.46
CA ALA A 5 5.38 -28.84 14.12
C ALA A 5 6.02 -27.71 13.29
N VAL A 6 7.05 -28.04 12.54
CA VAL A 6 7.80 -27.00 11.79
C VAL A 6 6.94 -26.33 10.72
N PRO A 7 6.21 -27.06 9.87
CA PRO A 7 5.34 -26.40 8.89
C PRO A 7 4.26 -25.55 9.51
N LEU A 8 3.74 -25.98 10.67
CA LEU A 8 2.70 -25.21 11.36
C LEU A 8 3.21 -23.85 11.82
N ILE A 9 4.43 -23.84 12.36
CA ILE A 9 5.02 -22.60 12.84
C ILE A 9 5.24 -21.64 11.67
N PHE A 10 5.70 -22.15 10.56
CA PHE A 10 5.94 -21.36 9.37
C PHE A 10 4.65 -20.75 8.84
N ALA A 11 3.57 -21.53 8.79
CA ALA A 11 2.28 -21.06 8.33
C ALA A 11 1.75 -19.95 9.22
N PHE A 12 1.98 -20.06 10.53
CA PHE A 12 1.54 -19.06 11.47
C PHE A 12 2.21 -17.69 11.20
N VAL A 13 3.51 -17.71 10.88
CA VAL A 13 4.23 -16.48 10.59
C VAL A 13 3.65 -15.80 9.35
N MET A 14 3.30 -16.57 8.34
CA MET A 14 2.72 -16.00 7.12
C MET A 14 1.35 -15.40 7.37
N LEU A 15 0.54 -16.04 8.21
CA LEU A 15 -0.76 -15.50 8.58
C LEU A 15 -0.62 -14.17 9.31
N ALA A 16 0.39 -14.05 10.17
CA ALA A 16 0.61 -12.81 10.89
C ALA A 16 0.94 -11.66 9.93
N ALA A 17 1.73 -11.93 8.90
CA ALA A 17 2.08 -10.92 7.91
C ALA A 17 0.85 -10.46 7.13
N CYS A 18 -0.03 -11.39 6.74
CA CYS A 18 -1.27 -11.05 6.06
C CYS A 18 -2.20 -10.25 6.96
N ALA A 19 -2.24 -10.61 8.26
CA ALA A 19 -3.11 -9.93 9.22
C ALA A 19 -2.73 -8.45 9.36
N GLY A 20 -1.44 -8.11 9.20
CA GLY A 20 -0.99 -6.72 9.28
C GLY A 20 -1.62 -5.85 8.20
N GLN A 21 -1.66 -6.33 6.97
CA GLN A 21 -2.27 -5.59 5.87
C GLN A 21 -3.78 -5.48 6.06
N ASP A 22 -4.42 -6.56 6.49
CA ASP A 22 -5.86 -6.55 6.74
C ASP A 22 -6.24 -5.54 7.81
N THR A 23 -5.44 -5.44 8.86
CA THR A 23 -5.69 -4.49 9.94
C THR A 23 -5.61 -3.06 9.44
N MET A 24 -4.59 -2.75 8.65
CA MET A 24 -4.44 -1.42 8.07
C MET A 24 -5.60 -1.10 7.13
N ALA A 25 -6.02 -2.06 6.32
CA ALA A 25 -7.12 -1.87 5.39
C ALA A 25 -8.42 -1.56 6.12
N LYS A 26 -8.66 -2.21 7.24
CA LYS A 26 -9.88 -1.96 8.04
C LYS A 26 -9.90 -0.56 8.61
N ASN A 27 -8.75 0.01 8.88
CA ASN A 27 -8.65 1.35 9.47
C ASN A 27 -8.65 2.45 8.42
N ALA A 28 -8.53 2.09 7.15
CA ALA A 28 -8.52 3.07 6.08
C ALA A 28 -9.94 3.54 5.79
N ARG A 29 -10.11 4.84 5.61
CA ARG A 29 -11.41 5.43 5.26
C ARG A 29 -11.62 5.54 3.77
N ILE A 30 -10.55 5.70 3.01
CA ILE A 30 -10.66 5.70 1.56
C ILE A 30 -10.20 4.36 1.03
N SER A 31 -10.73 3.98 -0.12
CA SER A 31 -10.39 2.70 -0.75
C SER A 31 -9.07 2.82 -1.50
N MET A 32 -8.47 1.67 -1.78
CA MET A 32 -7.26 1.62 -2.60
C MET A 32 -7.52 2.22 -3.99
N GLN A 33 -8.67 1.93 -4.58
CA GLN A 33 -9.02 2.48 -5.90
C GLN A 33 -9.07 4.01 -5.86
N GLN A 34 -9.62 4.55 -4.80
CA GLN A 34 -9.71 5.98 -4.63
C GLN A 34 -8.32 6.60 -4.51
N ALA A 35 -7.45 5.96 -3.74
CA ALA A 35 -6.07 6.42 -3.59
C ALA A 35 -5.32 6.38 -4.92
N VAL A 36 -5.54 5.32 -5.71
CA VAL A 36 -4.91 5.20 -7.02
C VAL A 36 -5.38 6.32 -7.94
N ARG A 37 -6.67 6.60 -7.96
CA ARG A 37 -7.20 7.69 -8.81
C ARG A 37 -6.63 9.04 -8.40
N THR A 38 -6.52 9.28 -7.10
CA THR A 38 -5.93 10.51 -6.59
C THR A 38 -4.48 10.64 -7.02
N ALA A 39 -3.72 9.57 -6.87
CA ALA A 39 -2.31 9.56 -7.24
C ALA A 39 -2.12 9.77 -8.75
N GLU A 40 -2.90 9.07 -9.56
CA GLU A 40 -2.79 9.19 -11.01
C GLU A 40 -3.17 10.60 -11.49
N ALA A 41 -4.16 11.20 -10.84
CA ALA A 41 -4.56 12.56 -11.20
C ALA A 41 -3.48 13.57 -10.87
N SER A 42 -2.65 13.29 -9.87
CA SER A 42 -1.59 14.22 -9.48
C SER A 42 -0.37 14.17 -10.39
N VAL A 43 -0.26 13.14 -11.22
CA VAL A 43 0.86 12.99 -12.15
C VAL A 43 0.24 12.71 -13.53
N PRO A 44 -0.02 13.74 -14.32
CA PRO A 44 -0.71 13.56 -15.60
C PRO A 44 -0.01 12.56 -16.51
N GLY A 45 -0.79 11.65 -17.07
CA GLY A 45 -0.28 10.62 -17.96
C GLY A 45 0.27 9.38 -17.26
N ALA A 46 0.32 9.38 -15.93
CA ALA A 46 0.86 8.25 -15.18
C ALA A 46 -0.20 7.19 -14.93
N LYS A 47 0.27 5.96 -14.80
CA LYS A 47 -0.56 4.81 -14.46
C LYS A 47 0.03 4.09 -13.27
N ALA A 48 -0.84 3.67 -12.37
CA ALA A 48 -0.40 2.93 -11.19
C ALA A 48 0.08 1.55 -11.59
N LYS A 49 1.21 1.15 -11.04
CA LYS A 49 1.73 -0.17 -11.29
C LYS A 49 1.66 -1.04 -10.03
N GLN A 50 1.61 -0.42 -8.85
CA GLN A 50 1.59 -1.15 -7.61
C GLN A 50 1.12 -0.23 -6.49
N THR A 51 0.34 -0.77 -5.56
CA THR A 51 -0.18 0.00 -4.43
C THR A 51 -0.23 -0.90 -3.21
N HIS A 52 0.18 -0.37 -2.06
CA HIS A 52 0.04 -1.08 -0.80
C HIS A 52 -0.08 -0.09 0.34
N LEU A 53 -0.52 -0.58 1.49
CA LEU A 53 -0.65 0.22 2.70
C LEU A 53 0.63 0.16 3.50
N GLU A 54 0.97 1.27 4.13
CA GLU A 54 2.09 1.30 5.07
C GLU A 54 1.87 2.40 6.09
N THR A 55 2.70 2.39 7.13
CA THR A 55 2.68 3.42 8.16
C THR A 55 3.79 4.42 7.86
N GLU A 56 3.41 5.69 7.83
CA GLU A 56 4.35 6.77 7.53
C GLU A 56 4.09 7.89 8.52
N GLY A 57 5.09 8.19 9.37
CA GLY A 57 4.96 9.25 10.34
C GLY A 57 3.78 9.08 11.28
N GLY A 58 3.49 7.84 11.67
CA GLY A 58 2.40 7.54 12.59
C GLY A 58 1.02 7.49 11.97
N ARG A 59 0.91 7.62 10.65
CA ARG A 59 -0.37 7.54 9.95
C ARG A 59 -0.34 6.41 8.93
N THR A 60 -1.52 5.88 8.61
CA THR A 60 -1.65 4.87 7.58
C THR A 60 -1.80 5.56 6.22
N VAL A 61 -1.00 5.14 5.27
CA VAL A 61 -1.00 5.73 3.92
C VAL A 61 -1.02 4.63 2.88
N TYR A 62 -1.52 4.97 1.70
CA TYR A 62 -1.34 4.14 0.52
C TYR A 62 -0.11 4.64 -0.20
N GLU A 63 0.83 3.74 -0.42
CA GLU A 63 1.98 4.04 -1.25
C GLU A 63 1.64 3.59 -2.66
N VAL A 64 1.49 4.53 -3.57
CA VAL A 64 1.10 4.24 -4.96
C VAL A 64 2.31 4.47 -5.84
N GLU A 65 2.76 3.41 -6.48
CA GLU A 65 3.87 3.47 -7.41
C GLU A 65 3.32 3.63 -8.81
N LEU A 66 3.74 4.69 -9.49
CA LEU A 66 3.25 5.07 -10.81
C LEU A 66 4.35 5.00 -11.83
N VAL A 67 3.96 4.76 -13.08
CA VAL A 67 4.87 4.93 -14.22
C VAL A 67 4.28 6.06 -15.06
N ASP A 68 5.09 7.10 -15.30
CA ASP A 68 4.64 8.25 -16.06
C ASP A 68 4.84 8.01 -17.57
N ASN A 69 4.42 8.98 -18.39
CA ASN A 69 4.48 8.81 -19.84
C ASN A 69 5.88 8.91 -20.41
N THR A 70 6.88 9.19 -19.60
CA THR A 70 8.28 9.13 -19.98
C THR A 70 8.94 7.86 -19.47
N ASN A 71 8.12 6.92 -18.96
CA ASN A 71 8.57 5.61 -18.45
C ASN A 71 9.40 5.72 -17.18
N ASN A 72 9.23 6.79 -16.43
CA ASN A 72 9.89 6.96 -15.13
C ASN A 72 8.93 6.55 -14.02
N THR A 73 9.49 5.95 -12.96
CA THR A 73 8.72 5.55 -11.79
C THR A 73 8.60 6.72 -10.84
N ARG A 74 7.41 6.93 -10.32
CA ARG A 74 7.14 7.93 -9.30
C ARG A 74 6.31 7.31 -8.21
N THR A 75 6.50 7.76 -6.99
CA THR A 75 5.74 7.26 -5.86
C THR A 75 4.95 8.38 -5.22
N VAL A 76 3.67 8.14 -4.95
CA VAL A 76 2.79 9.10 -4.32
C VAL A 76 2.21 8.43 -3.06
N TRP A 77 2.30 9.11 -1.94
CA TRP A 77 1.74 8.62 -0.68
C TRP A 77 0.44 9.36 -0.42
N VAL A 78 -0.64 8.60 -0.27
CA VAL A 78 -1.99 9.15 -0.08
C VAL A 78 -2.47 8.76 1.31
N ASP A 79 -2.87 9.74 2.11
CA ASP A 79 -3.38 9.48 3.46
C ASP A 79 -4.63 8.63 3.38
N ALA A 80 -4.62 7.50 4.09
CA ALA A 80 -5.73 6.55 4.04
C ALA A 80 -6.97 7.04 4.78
N GLN A 81 -6.84 8.10 5.56
CA GLN A 81 -7.97 8.63 6.33
C GLN A 81 -8.70 9.74 5.57
N ASN A 82 -7.97 10.62 4.94
CA ASN A 82 -8.59 11.79 4.30
C ASN A 82 -8.38 11.88 2.79
N GLY A 83 -7.57 10.99 2.22
CA GLY A 83 -7.35 10.98 0.77
C GLY A 83 -6.41 12.05 0.25
N ARG A 84 -5.73 12.75 1.13
CA ARG A 84 -4.80 13.80 0.71
C ARG A 84 -3.43 13.22 0.40
N ILE A 85 -2.74 13.85 -0.54
CA ILE A 85 -1.38 13.46 -0.87
C ILE A 85 -0.47 13.96 0.23
N VAL A 86 0.29 13.03 0.82
CA VAL A 86 1.23 13.34 1.91
C VAL A 86 2.56 13.78 1.33
N LYS A 87 3.03 13.06 0.31
CA LYS A 87 4.27 13.41 -0.36
C LYS A 87 4.33 12.72 -1.72
N THR A 88 5.22 13.21 -2.56
CA THR A 88 5.47 12.66 -3.89
C THR A 88 6.98 12.54 -4.07
N ASP A 89 7.40 11.44 -4.68
CA ASP A 89 8.80 11.16 -4.93
C ASP A 89 8.98 10.66 -6.35
N LYS A 90 10.11 10.99 -6.94
CA LYS A 90 10.44 10.59 -8.31
C LYS A 90 11.16 9.27 -8.37
#